data_b7cd4397e87ea90a17a7927b84cc4e27
#
_entry.id   b7cd4397e87ea90a17a7927b84cc4e27
#
_cell.length_a   1.000
_cell.length_b   1.000
_cell.length_c   1.000
_cell.angle_alpha   90.00
_cell.angle_beta   90.00
_cell.angle_gamma   90.00
#
_symmetry.space_group_name_H-M   'P 1'
#
loop_
_entity.id
_entity.type
_entity.pdbx_description
1 polymer ?
#
loop_
_entity_poly.entity_id
_entity_poly.type
_entity_poly.pdbx_seq_one_letter_code
_entity_poly.pdbx_strand_id
1 'polypeptide(L)'
;MTSFTNILLAVNATWLTLSVGVTIFLIITLVLVAILLVAKKYLVHSGDVEIDINNNKKITTASGKTLLATMSENGVFLSSACGGKGSCGQCKVQVFEGGGEILPTEQVHFSRKEQKEHWRLGCQVKVKEDMKIGIDPSVLDVKEWECEVISNKNVATFIKEFIVALPPGEHMNFIPGSYAQIKIPEFEMDYDKDIDKSLIGEEYLPAWNNYGLFGLKCKNTEPTIRAYSMANYPAEGDRIMLTVRIATPPFKPKPQVGFMDVMPGIASSYIFTLKPGDKVIMSGPYGDFHPIFDSKAEMMWIGGGAGMAPLRAQIMHMTKTLHTTDREMHYFYGARALNEVFYLEDFLNLEKEYPNFHFHLALDRPDPAADAAGVKYTPGFVHQVIYETYLKNHDAPEDIEYYMCGPGPMSKAVEGMLDSLGVDPSSIHYDNFG
;
A
#
# COMPACT_ATOMS: atom_id res chain seq x y z
N MET A 1 -56.87 -14.77 -54.15
CA MET A 1 -55.90 -13.65 -54.41
C MET A 1 -55.95 -12.55 -53.34
N THR A 2 -57.05 -12.27 -52.70
CA THR A 2 -57.20 -11.21 -51.68
C THR A 2 -56.42 -11.41 -50.35
N SER A 3 -56.13 -12.66 -49.95
CA SER A 3 -55.40 -12.91 -48.67
C SER A 3 -53.90 -12.58 -48.74
N PHE A 4 -53.27 -12.81 -49.86
CA PHE A 4 -51.81 -12.58 -50.06
C PHE A 4 -51.47 -11.09 -50.15
N THR A 5 -52.31 -10.29 -50.78
CA THR A 5 -52.17 -8.83 -50.88
C THR A 5 -52.33 -8.16 -49.50
N ASN A 6 -53.23 -8.64 -48.66
CA ASN A 6 -53.37 -8.08 -47.29
C ASN A 6 -52.22 -8.40 -46.36
N ILE A 7 -51.56 -9.56 -46.52
CA ILE A 7 -50.35 -9.91 -45.80
C ILE A 7 -49.14 -9.06 -46.23
N LEU A 8 -49.00 -8.84 -47.54
CA LEU A 8 -47.95 -7.99 -48.08
C LEU A 8 -48.08 -6.52 -47.63
N LEU A 9 -49.30 -5.98 -47.62
CA LEU A 9 -49.61 -4.65 -47.12
C LEU A 9 -49.33 -4.50 -45.63
N ALA A 10 -49.68 -5.50 -44.82
CA ALA A 10 -49.39 -5.52 -43.39
C ALA A 10 -47.89 -5.58 -43.08
N VAL A 11 -47.12 -6.39 -43.84
CA VAL A 11 -45.66 -6.49 -43.70
C VAL A 11 -44.97 -5.17 -44.09
N ASN A 12 -45.40 -4.54 -45.17
CA ASN A 12 -44.87 -3.24 -45.56
C ASN A 12 -45.20 -2.13 -44.56
N ALA A 13 -46.41 -2.14 -43.98
CA ALA A 13 -46.76 -1.18 -42.95
C ALA A 13 -45.91 -1.36 -41.65
N THR A 14 -45.64 -2.61 -41.25
CA THR A 14 -44.75 -2.86 -40.09
C THR A 14 -43.31 -2.43 -40.35
N TRP A 15 -42.79 -2.68 -41.54
CA TRP A 15 -41.44 -2.22 -41.89
C TRP A 15 -41.35 -0.67 -41.97
N LEU A 16 -42.40 -0.02 -42.46
CA LEU A 16 -42.47 1.44 -42.48
C LEU A 16 -42.51 2.03 -41.08
N THR A 17 -43.34 1.48 -40.17
CA THR A 17 -43.41 1.95 -38.77
C THR A 17 -42.11 1.68 -37.99
N LEU A 18 -41.46 0.53 -38.21
CA LEU A 18 -40.16 0.23 -37.65
C LEU A 18 -39.06 1.19 -38.13
N SER A 19 -39.00 1.46 -39.46
CA SER A 19 -38.00 2.37 -40.03
C SER A 19 -38.21 3.81 -39.56
N VAL A 20 -39.45 4.27 -39.47
CA VAL A 20 -39.78 5.61 -38.94
C VAL A 20 -39.39 5.69 -37.45
N GLY A 21 -39.72 4.65 -36.64
CA GLY A 21 -39.36 4.60 -35.22
C GLY A 21 -37.86 4.65 -34.97
N VAL A 22 -37.11 3.85 -35.75
CA VAL A 22 -35.63 3.85 -35.68
C VAL A 22 -35.03 5.21 -36.10
N THR A 23 -35.60 5.80 -37.17
CA THR A 23 -35.11 7.11 -37.63
C THR A 23 -35.37 8.22 -36.61
N ILE A 24 -36.55 8.25 -35.99
CA ILE A 24 -36.88 9.21 -34.93
C ILE A 24 -35.94 9.00 -33.71
N PHE A 25 -35.75 7.76 -33.32
CA PHE A 25 -34.82 7.42 -32.21
C PHE A 25 -33.38 7.92 -32.49
N LEU A 26 -32.87 7.68 -33.70
CA LEU A 26 -31.55 8.14 -34.11
C LEU A 26 -31.45 9.69 -34.12
N ILE A 27 -32.49 10.38 -34.64
CA ILE A 27 -32.52 11.84 -34.63
C ILE A 27 -32.50 12.38 -33.20
N ILE A 28 -33.33 11.84 -32.30
CA ILE A 28 -33.37 12.25 -30.89
C ILE A 28 -32.01 12.02 -30.22
N THR A 29 -31.40 10.86 -30.44
CA THR A 29 -30.08 10.53 -29.89
C THR A 29 -29.02 11.49 -30.40
N LEU A 30 -28.98 11.79 -31.71
CA LEU A 30 -28.04 12.75 -32.31
C LEU A 30 -28.24 14.17 -31.77
N VAL A 31 -29.46 14.61 -31.59
CA VAL A 31 -29.79 15.92 -31.00
C VAL A 31 -29.31 15.98 -29.55
N LEU A 32 -29.56 14.93 -28.74
CA LEU A 32 -29.08 14.88 -27.38
C LEU A 32 -27.55 14.89 -27.30
N VAL A 33 -26.88 14.14 -28.17
CA VAL A 33 -25.41 14.15 -28.25
C VAL A 33 -24.89 15.53 -28.65
N ALA A 34 -25.52 16.18 -29.63
CA ALA A 34 -25.15 17.54 -30.02
C ALA A 34 -25.34 18.55 -28.90
N ILE A 35 -26.46 18.48 -28.16
CA ILE A 35 -26.70 19.32 -26.97
C ILE A 35 -25.63 19.09 -25.93
N LEU A 36 -25.28 17.81 -25.63
CA LEU A 36 -24.22 17.47 -24.67
C LEU A 36 -22.84 17.98 -25.08
N LEU A 37 -22.50 17.88 -26.36
CA LEU A 37 -21.24 18.41 -26.90
C LEU A 37 -21.17 19.95 -26.82
N VAL A 38 -22.26 20.62 -27.14
CA VAL A 38 -22.38 22.08 -27.00
C VAL A 38 -22.28 22.47 -25.51
N ALA A 39 -23.04 21.81 -24.65
CA ALA A 39 -22.98 22.05 -23.21
C ALA A 39 -21.56 21.83 -22.67
N LYS A 40 -20.90 20.73 -23.06
CA LYS A 40 -19.51 20.46 -22.70
C LYS A 40 -18.57 21.59 -23.13
N LYS A 41 -18.72 22.12 -24.34
CA LYS A 41 -17.87 23.20 -24.88
C LYS A 41 -18.03 24.51 -24.13
N TYR A 42 -19.24 24.84 -23.66
CA TYR A 42 -19.51 26.13 -23.00
C TYR A 42 -19.55 26.08 -21.49
N LEU A 43 -19.80 24.90 -20.87
CA LEU A 43 -19.94 24.76 -19.43
C LEU A 43 -18.69 24.13 -18.78
N VAL A 44 -17.87 23.38 -19.52
CA VAL A 44 -16.64 22.82 -18.99
C VAL A 44 -15.50 23.77 -19.31
N HIS A 45 -14.89 24.30 -18.27
CA HIS A 45 -13.69 25.12 -18.38
C HIS A 45 -12.58 24.27 -19.02
N SER A 46 -12.17 24.60 -20.23
CA SER A 46 -11.10 23.93 -20.97
C SER A 46 -9.93 24.89 -21.16
N GLY A 47 -9.35 25.34 -20.05
CA GLY A 47 -8.21 26.24 -20.06
C GLY A 47 -7.15 25.81 -19.06
N ASP A 48 -6.02 26.46 -19.10
CA ASP A 48 -5.01 26.34 -18.06
C ASP A 48 -5.56 26.96 -16.78
N VAL A 49 -5.29 26.31 -15.66
CA VAL A 49 -5.66 26.75 -14.31
C VAL A 49 -4.38 26.91 -13.48
N GLU A 50 -4.42 27.84 -12.55
CA GLU A 50 -3.33 28.10 -11.62
C GLU A 50 -3.63 27.44 -10.28
N ILE A 51 -2.66 26.71 -9.73
CA ILE A 51 -2.71 26.13 -8.37
C ILE A 51 -1.66 26.85 -7.53
N ASP A 52 -2.09 27.61 -6.53
CA ASP A 52 -1.22 28.27 -5.54
C ASP A 52 -1.03 27.33 -4.34
N ILE A 53 0.19 26.92 -4.10
CA ILE A 53 0.60 25.98 -3.03
C ILE A 53 1.27 26.78 -1.91
N ASN A 54 0.69 26.77 -0.73
CA ASN A 54 1.23 27.43 0.48
C ASN A 54 1.50 28.94 0.30
N ASN A 55 0.84 29.62 -0.64
CA ASN A 55 1.15 31.00 -1.06
C ASN A 55 2.62 31.22 -1.49
N ASN A 56 3.31 30.17 -1.93
CA ASN A 56 4.74 30.22 -2.24
C ASN A 56 5.07 29.64 -3.62
N LYS A 57 4.44 28.54 -4.02
CA LYS A 57 4.69 27.86 -5.30
C LYS A 57 3.43 27.87 -6.15
N LYS A 58 3.55 28.30 -7.40
CA LYS A 58 2.44 28.30 -8.37
C LYS A 58 2.70 27.28 -9.47
N ILE A 59 1.67 26.55 -9.83
CA ILE A 59 1.66 25.56 -10.90
C ILE A 59 0.58 25.93 -11.90
N THR A 60 0.92 26.06 -13.19
CA THR A 60 -0.05 26.23 -14.26
C THR A 60 -0.24 24.90 -14.99
N THR A 61 -1.48 24.44 -15.13
CA THR A 61 -1.78 23.11 -15.65
C THR A 61 -3.14 23.08 -16.35
N ALA A 62 -3.35 22.09 -17.23
CA ALA A 62 -4.64 21.88 -17.85
C ALA A 62 -5.69 21.35 -16.84
N SER A 63 -6.91 21.86 -16.93
CA SER A 63 -8.03 21.40 -16.10
C SER A 63 -8.46 19.96 -16.44
N GLY A 64 -9.12 19.27 -15.47
CA GLY A 64 -9.81 17.99 -15.68
C GLY A 64 -9.28 16.78 -14.94
N LYS A 65 -7.98 16.75 -14.56
CA LYS A 65 -7.38 15.67 -13.76
C LYS A 65 -7.69 15.81 -12.27
N THR A 66 -7.37 14.78 -11.49
CA THR A 66 -7.40 14.89 -10.03
C THR A 66 -6.24 15.75 -9.55
N LEU A 67 -6.42 16.41 -8.39
CA LEU A 67 -5.35 17.20 -7.79
C LEU A 67 -4.11 16.36 -7.52
N LEU A 68 -4.28 15.11 -7.03
CA LEU A 68 -3.18 14.16 -6.85
C LEU A 68 -2.37 13.94 -8.13
N ALA A 69 -3.05 13.65 -9.25
CA ALA A 69 -2.38 13.41 -10.53
C ALA A 69 -1.71 14.69 -11.05
N THR A 70 -2.39 15.81 -10.97
CA THR A 70 -1.88 17.12 -11.39
C THR A 70 -0.61 17.52 -10.60
N MET A 71 -0.64 17.34 -9.27
CA MET A 71 0.52 17.64 -8.42
C MET A 71 1.71 16.75 -8.78
N SER A 72 1.49 15.45 -8.95
CA SER A 72 2.54 14.48 -9.35
C SER A 72 3.17 14.82 -10.70
N GLU A 73 2.38 15.21 -11.71
CA GLU A 73 2.88 15.63 -13.03
C GLU A 73 3.73 16.91 -12.97
N ASN A 74 3.55 17.71 -11.94
CA ASN A 74 4.29 18.95 -11.71
C ASN A 74 5.38 18.82 -10.63
N GLY A 75 5.79 17.59 -10.30
CA GLY A 75 6.90 17.31 -9.38
C GLY A 75 6.57 17.59 -7.91
N VAL A 76 5.29 17.51 -7.53
CA VAL A 76 4.85 17.57 -6.12
C VAL A 76 4.13 16.26 -5.79
N PHE A 77 4.76 15.43 -4.99
CA PHE A 77 4.34 14.05 -4.76
C PHE A 77 3.59 13.92 -3.44
N LEU A 78 2.26 13.98 -3.49
CA LEU A 78 1.41 13.71 -2.33
C LEU A 78 1.43 12.22 -1.95
N SER A 79 1.38 11.95 -0.66
CA SER A 79 1.24 10.62 -0.10
C SER A 79 0.01 9.89 -0.66
N SER A 80 0.13 8.66 -1.14
CA SER A 80 -1.01 7.90 -1.67
C SER A 80 -0.74 6.38 -1.68
N ALA A 81 -1.05 5.67 -0.60
CA ALA A 81 -0.85 4.22 -0.53
C ALA A 81 -1.80 3.42 -1.45
N CYS A 82 -3.03 3.88 -1.65
CA CYS A 82 -4.02 3.19 -2.49
C CYS A 82 -3.89 3.50 -3.99
N GLY A 83 -2.96 4.39 -4.39
CA GLY A 83 -2.81 4.82 -5.78
C GLY A 83 -4.00 5.63 -6.30
N GLY A 84 -4.55 6.51 -5.47
CA GLY A 84 -5.60 7.45 -5.90
C GLY A 84 -7.03 6.91 -5.84
N LYS A 85 -7.29 5.77 -5.20
CA LYS A 85 -8.63 5.15 -5.11
C LYS A 85 -9.53 5.72 -4.01
N GLY A 86 -9.03 6.63 -3.16
CA GLY A 86 -9.80 7.25 -2.08
C GLY A 86 -9.99 6.38 -0.84
N SER A 87 -9.31 5.23 -0.73
CA SER A 87 -9.52 4.28 0.36
C SER A 87 -8.52 4.40 1.52
N CYS A 88 -7.32 4.95 1.31
CA CYS A 88 -6.29 5.02 2.36
C CYS A 88 -6.32 6.31 3.18
N GLY A 89 -6.98 7.37 2.71
CA GLY A 89 -7.03 8.65 3.41
C GLY A 89 -5.73 9.47 3.44
N GLN A 90 -4.64 9.01 2.81
CA GLN A 90 -3.30 9.61 2.99
C GLN A 90 -3.02 10.85 2.13
N CYS A 91 -3.68 11.02 0.98
CA CYS A 91 -3.46 12.18 0.10
C CYS A 91 -4.16 13.46 0.62
N LYS A 92 -4.01 13.71 1.92
CA LYS A 92 -4.59 14.87 2.61
C LYS A 92 -3.98 16.16 2.11
N VAL A 93 -4.83 17.13 1.81
CA VAL A 93 -4.46 18.48 1.39
C VAL A 93 -5.54 19.43 1.86
N GLN A 94 -5.17 20.61 2.34
CA GLN A 94 -6.16 21.67 2.59
C GLN A 94 -6.48 22.38 1.28
N VAL A 95 -7.76 22.50 0.95
CA VAL A 95 -8.21 23.19 -0.27
C VAL A 95 -9.05 24.37 0.13
N PHE A 96 -8.45 25.55 0.08
CA PHE A 96 -9.09 26.81 0.51
C PHE A 96 -10.00 27.38 -0.58
N GLU A 97 -9.61 27.23 -1.87
CA GLU A 97 -10.35 27.74 -3.02
C GLU A 97 -10.30 26.73 -4.19
N GLY A 98 -11.36 26.65 -4.98
CA GLY A 98 -11.40 25.86 -6.24
C GLY A 98 -11.65 24.36 -6.10
N GLY A 99 -11.87 23.87 -4.87
CA GLY A 99 -12.01 22.41 -4.61
C GLY A 99 -13.43 21.85 -4.68
N GLY A 100 -14.43 22.72 -4.78
CA GLY A 100 -15.83 22.31 -4.64
C GLY A 100 -16.17 21.75 -3.24
N GLU A 101 -17.33 21.11 -3.11
CA GLU A 101 -17.77 20.53 -1.85
C GLU A 101 -17.08 19.19 -1.55
N ILE A 102 -16.95 18.86 -0.25
CA ILE A 102 -16.40 17.56 0.19
C ILE A 102 -17.34 16.41 -0.18
N LEU A 103 -16.79 15.37 -0.77
CA LEU A 103 -17.55 14.20 -1.20
C LEU A 103 -17.85 13.26 -0.02
N PRO A 104 -18.97 12.51 -0.04
CA PRO A 104 -19.26 11.51 0.99
C PRO A 104 -18.15 10.46 1.17
N THR A 105 -17.44 10.11 0.08
CA THR A 105 -16.29 9.20 0.08
C THR A 105 -15.07 9.75 0.81
N GLU A 106 -14.96 11.08 0.94
CA GLU A 106 -13.87 11.73 1.67
C GLU A 106 -14.19 11.88 3.15
N GLN A 107 -15.47 12.09 3.49
CA GLN A 107 -15.93 12.41 4.85
C GLN A 107 -15.54 11.35 5.88
N VAL A 108 -15.44 10.09 5.48
CA VAL A 108 -15.05 8.97 6.36
C VAL A 108 -13.59 9.07 6.84
N HIS A 109 -12.78 9.87 6.16
CA HIS A 109 -11.35 10.06 6.47
C HIS A 109 -11.06 11.32 7.28
N PHE A 110 -12.08 12.13 7.57
CA PHE A 110 -11.91 13.43 8.22
C PHE A 110 -12.88 13.63 9.37
N SER A 111 -12.35 14.04 10.51
CA SER A 111 -13.14 14.53 11.62
C SER A 111 -13.93 15.79 11.22
N ARG A 112 -14.96 16.15 11.98
CA ARG A 112 -15.72 17.39 11.76
C ARG A 112 -14.85 18.66 11.87
N LYS A 113 -13.75 18.59 12.62
CA LYS A 113 -12.78 19.68 12.76
C LYS A 113 -11.98 19.81 11.47
N GLU A 114 -11.40 18.73 10.98
CA GLU A 114 -10.62 18.72 9.72
C GLU A 114 -11.47 19.17 8.53
N GLN A 115 -12.76 18.77 8.45
CA GLN A 115 -13.65 19.23 7.39
C GLN A 115 -13.86 20.76 7.42
N LYS A 116 -13.93 21.37 8.62
CA LYS A 116 -14.01 22.82 8.77
C LYS A 116 -12.69 23.54 8.46
N GLU A 117 -11.58 22.84 8.61
CA GLU A 117 -10.23 23.31 8.27
C GLU A 117 -9.88 23.07 6.79
N HIS A 118 -10.88 22.74 5.96
CA HIS A 118 -10.76 22.55 4.50
C HIS A 118 -9.90 21.33 4.06
N TRP A 119 -9.75 20.33 4.93
CA TRP A 119 -9.05 19.12 4.55
C TRP A 119 -9.83 18.30 3.53
N ARG A 120 -9.16 17.85 2.47
CA ARG A 120 -9.69 17.09 1.34
C ARG A 120 -8.72 15.95 0.97
N LEU A 121 -9.20 14.99 0.21
CA LEU A 121 -8.34 13.99 -0.42
C LEU A 121 -7.97 14.44 -1.85
N GLY A 122 -6.68 14.69 -2.11
CA GLY A 122 -6.20 15.14 -3.42
C GLY A 122 -6.60 14.23 -4.57
N CYS A 123 -6.79 12.94 -4.33
CA CYS A 123 -7.27 11.99 -5.35
C CYS A 123 -8.76 12.11 -5.67
N GLN A 124 -9.56 12.74 -4.82
CA GLN A 124 -11.00 12.94 -5.02
C GLN A 124 -11.32 14.34 -5.53
N VAL A 125 -10.45 15.31 -5.30
CA VAL A 125 -10.59 16.68 -5.78
C VAL A 125 -10.23 16.75 -7.26
N LYS A 126 -11.13 17.32 -8.07
CA LYS A 126 -10.89 17.58 -9.51
C LYS A 126 -10.44 19.02 -9.71
N VAL A 127 -9.34 19.21 -10.43
CA VAL A 127 -8.84 20.52 -10.86
C VAL A 127 -9.71 21.03 -12.00
N LYS A 128 -10.58 22.01 -11.72
CA LYS A 128 -11.53 22.56 -12.70
C LYS A 128 -11.36 24.06 -12.90
N GLU A 129 -10.83 24.74 -11.95
CA GLU A 129 -10.66 26.19 -11.87
C GLU A 129 -9.40 26.50 -11.05
N ASP A 130 -9.02 27.75 -10.93
CA ASP A 130 -7.89 28.16 -10.09
C ASP A 130 -8.09 27.71 -8.65
N MET A 131 -7.00 27.24 -8.04
CA MET A 131 -7.04 26.64 -6.72
C MET A 131 -6.02 27.27 -5.78
N LYS A 132 -6.38 27.32 -4.49
CA LYS A 132 -5.47 27.66 -3.43
C LYS A 132 -5.42 26.53 -2.43
N ILE A 133 -4.24 25.93 -2.24
CA ILE A 133 -4.06 24.76 -1.41
C ILE A 133 -2.95 24.91 -0.38
N GLY A 134 -3.11 24.20 0.74
CA GLY A 134 -2.09 24.00 1.77
C GLY A 134 -1.66 22.57 1.84
N ILE A 135 -0.36 22.33 1.84
CA ILE A 135 0.24 21.01 2.05
C ILE A 135 1.35 21.12 3.09
N ASP A 136 1.70 20.00 3.73
CA ASP A 136 2.87 19.94 4.59
C ASP A 136 4.14 20.32 3.78
N PRO A 137 4.97 21.25 4.26
CA PRO A 137 6.19 21.62 3.55
C PRO A 137 7.12 20.45 3.20
N SER A 138 7.17 19.40 4.02
CA SER A 138 7.97 18.20 3.77
C SER A 138 7.61 17.47 2.47
N VAL A 139 6.37 17.60 2.01
CA VAL A 139 5.92 17.06 0.72
C VAL A 139 6.67 17.69 -0.46
N LEU A 140 7.17 18.90 -0.31
CA LEU A 140 7.95 19.58 -1.36
C LEU A 140 9.38 19.01 -1.49
N ASP A 141 9.87 18.30 -0.49
CA ASP A 141 11.18 17.66 -0.47
C ASP A 141 11.19 16.24 -1.04
N VAL A 142 10.00 15.67 -1.28
CA VAL A 142 9.85 14.35 -1.89
C VAL A 142 10.34 14.37 -3.33
N LYS A 143 11.17 13.40 -3.68
CA LYS A 143 11.70 13.23 -5.03
C LYS A 143 11.23 11.94 -5.68
N GLU A 144 11.32 11.88 -7.00
CA GLU A 144 11.15 10.67 -7.81
C GLU A 144 12.47 10.33 -8.50
N TRP A 145 12.84 9.04 -8.50
CA TRP A 145 14.07 8.53 -9.11
C TRP A 145 13.82 7.31 -9.98
N GLU A 146 14.59 7.18 -11.04
CA GLU A 146 14.75 5.91 -11.74
C GLU A 146 15.84 5.10 -11.03
N CYS A 147 15.42 4.10 -10.26
CA CYS A 147 16.27 3.25 -9.45
C CYS A 147 16.63 1.96 -10.20
N GLU A 148 17.78 1.37 -9.88
CA GLU A 148 18.20 0.08 -10.41
C GLU A 148 17.96 -1.05 -9.41
N VAL A 149 17.33 -2.14 -9.85
CA VAL A 149 17.13 -3.33 -9.03
C VAL A 149 18.48 -3.99 -8.75
N ILE A 150 18.85 -4.10 -7.47
CA ILE A 150 20.06 -4.79 -7.02
C ILE A 150 19.75 -6.25 -6.68
N SER A 151 18.64 -6.51 -6.00
CA SER A 151 18.23 -7.83 -5.54
C SER A 151 16.71 -7.95 -5.52
N ASN A 152 16.21 -9.14 -5.80
CA ASN A 152 14.78 -9.46 -5.75
C ASN A 152 14.58 -10.95 -5.44
N LYS A 153 15.01 -11.41 -4.27
CA LYS A 153 14.98 -12.82 -3.86
C LYS A 153 13.91 -13.06 -2.81
N ASN A 154 13.33 -14.25 -2.81
CA ASN A 154 12.49 -14.66 -1.71
C ASN A 154 13.30 -14.78 -0.41
N VAL A 155 12.71 -14.29 0.65
CA VAL A 155 13.21 -14.43 2.04
C VAL A 155 12.23 -15.24 2.91
N ALA A 156 11.03 -15.47 2.38
CA ALA A 156 10.03 -16.39 2.90
C ALA A 156 9.22 -16.96 1.73
N THR A 157 8.37 -17.93 1.97
CA THR A 157 7.64 -18.67 0.92
C THR A 157 6.97 -17.75 -0.10
N PHE A 158 6.37 -16.66 0.35
CA PHE A 158 5.59 -15.73 -0.48
C PHE A 158 6.03 -14.27 -0.35
N ILE A 159 7.23 -14.03 0.20
CA ILE A 159 7.76 -12.69 0.43
C ILE A 159 9.14 -12.57 -0.21
N LYS A 160 9.32 -11.53 -1.02
CA LYS A 160 10.61 -11.13 -1.57
C LYS A 160 11.20 -9.98 -0.76
N GLU A 161 12.52 -10.01 -0.59
CA GLU A 161 13.32 -8.85 -0.32
C GLU A 161 13.66 -8.19 -1.66
N PHE A 162 13.14 -7.00 -1.86
CA PHE A 162 13.33 -6.21 -3.06
C PHE A 162 14.21 -5.00 -2.74
N ILE A 163 15.41 -4.95 -3.32
CA ILE A 163 16.39 -3.91 -3.08
C ILE A 163 16.69 -3.17 -4.38
N VAL A 164 16.59 -1.84 -4.33
CA VAL A 164 16.97 -0.97 -5.43
C VAL A 164 18.01 0.05 -4.99
N ALA A 165 18.93 0.41 -5.90
CA ALA A 165 19.88 1.52 -5.72
C ALA A 165 19.26 2.83 -6.20
N LEU A 166 19.48 3.90 -5.47
CA LEU A 166 19.29 5.26 -5.97
C LEU A 166 20.31 5.58 -7.08
N PRO A 167 20.01 6.52 -7.99
CA PRO A 167 20.99 6.98 -8.98
C PRO A 167 22.26 7.50 -8.30
N PRO A 168 23.42 7.39 -8.95
CA PRO A 168 24.68 7.86 -8.39
C PRO A 168 24.63 9.35 -7.97
N GLY A 169 25.00 9.62 -6.73
CA GLY A 169 24.99 10.98 -6.15
C GLY A 169 23.64 11.44 -5.61
N GLU A 170 22.59 10.65 -5.76
CA GLU A 170 21.30 10.90 -5.11
C GLU A 170 21.26 10.26 -3.72
N HIS A 171 20.58 10.93 -2.81
CA HIS A 171 20.39 10.49 -1.43
C HIS A 171 18.95 10.72 -0.98
N MET A 172 18.39 9.77 -0.24
CA MET A 172 17.08 9.91 0.39
C MET A 172 17.24 10.07 1.91
N ASN A 173 16.93 11.26 2.40
CA ASN A 173 16.81 11.48 3.84
C ASN A 173 15.44 11.00 4.31
N PHE A 174 15.38 10.03 5.20
CA PHE A 174 14.12 9.51 5.71
C PHE A 174 14.23 9.13 7.19
N ILE A 175 13.09 9.04 7.84
CA ILE A 175 12.96 8.56 9.22
C ILE A 175 12.57 7.08 9.19
N PRO A 176 13.15 6.20 10.02
CA PRO A 176 12.79 4.78 10.05
C PRO A 176 11.31 4.57 10.29
N GLY A 177 10.68 3.70 9.48
CA GLY A 177 9.24 3.52 9.43
C GLY A 177 8.56 4.27 8.29
N SER A 178 9.29 5.15 7.58
CA SER A 178 8.80 5.73 6.32
C SER A 178 8.60 4.67 5.23
N TYR A 179 7.77 5.00 4.25
CA TYR A 179 7.56 4.18 3.07
C TYR A 179 7.99 4.89 1.78
N ALA A 180 8.24 4.10 0.74
CA ALA A 180 8.46 4.57 -0.62
C ALA A 180 7.27 4.18 -1.51
N GLN A 181 7.06 4.91 -2.58
CA GLN A 181 6.08 4.56 -3.61
C GLN A 181 6.80 4.01 -4.84
N ILE A 182 6.25 2.96 -5.42
CA ILE A 182 6.69 2.40 -6.71
C ILE A 182 5.64 2.66 -7.78
N LYS A 183 6.09 3.15 -8.93
CA LYS A 183 5.24 3.36 -10.11
C LYS A 183 5.20 2.06 -10.93
N ILE A 184 4.02 1.55 -11.12
CA ILE A 184 3.76 0.31 -11.84
C ILE A 184 3.28 0.69 -13.25
N PRO A 185 4.00 0.31 -14.31
CA PRO A 185 3.59 0.62 -15.69
C PRO A 185 2.41 -0.26 -16.14
N GLU A 186 1.95 -0.04 -17.36
CA GLU A 186 1.12 -1.02 -18.05
C GLU A 186 1.95 -2.28 -18.30
N PHE A 187 1.38 -3.45 -18.00
CA PHE A 187 2.01 -4.75 -18.27
C PHE A 187 0.96 -5.87 -18.37
N GLU A 188 1.38 -6.97 -18.99
CA GLU A 188 0.67 -8.23 -18.97
C GLU A 188 1.69 -9.34 -18.69
N MET A 189 1.40 -10.23 -17.76
CA MET A 189 2.31 -11.28 -17.33
C MET A 189 1.61 -12.60 -17.04
N ASP A 190 2.37 -13.66 -17.21
CA ASP A 190 2.05 -15.04 -16.85
C ASP A 190 3.07 -15.51 -15.80
N TYR A 191 2.61 -15.91 -14.61
CA TYR A 191 3.52 -16.25 -13.50
C TYR A 191 4.51 -17.36 -13.83
N ASP A 192 4.10 -18.33 -14.64
CA ASP A 192 4.99 -19.44 -15.02
C ASP A 192 6.13 -19.02 -15.95
N LYS A 193 5.89 -18.00 -16.79
CA LYS A 193 6.83 -17.56 -17.82
C LYS A 193 7.70 -16.40 -17.37
N ASP A 194 7.11 -15.47 -16.63
CA ASP A 194 7.71 -14.15 -16.39
C ASP A 194 8.36 -14.03 -15.00
N ILE A 195 7.98 -14.90 -14.04
CA ILE A 195 8.64 -14.95 -12.73
C ILE A 195 9.86 -15.87 -12.81
N ASP A 196 11.02 -15.35 -12.50
CA ASP A 196 12.26 -16.12 -12.43
C ASP A 196 12.27 -17.04 -11.21
N LYS A 197 12.13 -18.35 -11.46
CA LYS A 197 12.07 -19.36 -10.40
C LYS A 197 13.36 -19.45 -9.58
N SER A 198 14.50 -19.08 -10.16
CA SER A 198 15.78 -19.07 -9.44
C SER A 198 15.82 -17.99 -8.35
N LEU A 199 15.02 -16.92 -8.49
CA LEU A 199 14.88 -15.85 -7.50
C LEU A 199 13.84 -16.18 -6.41
N ILE A 200 13.07 -17.28 -6.57
CA ILE A 200 12.19 -17.80 -5.53
C ILE A 200 13.00 -18.63 -4.52
N GLY A 201 13.92 -19.45 -4.99
CA GLY A 201 14.66 -20.43 -4.18
C GLY A 201 14.01 -21.81 -4.17
N GLU A 202 14.86 -22.86 -4.20
CA GLU A 202 14.40 -24.24 -4.30
C GLU A 202 13.53 -24.67 -3.11
N GLU A 203 13.79 -24.14 -1.93
CA GLU A 203 13.06 -24.43 -0.68
C GLU A 203 11.60 -23.94 -0.70
N TYR A 204 11.29 -22.91 -1.48
CA TYR A 204 9.95 -22.32 -1.56
C TYR A 204 9.13 -22.82 -2.75
N LEU A 205 9.76 -23.32 -3.81
CA LEU A 205 9.09 -23.79 -5.03
C LEU A 205 8.01 -24.87 -4.79
N PRO A 206 8.18 -25.83 -3.87
CA PRO A 206 7.13 -26.81 -3.59
C PRO A 206 5.82 -26.17 -3.14
N ALA A 207 5.86 -25.12 -2.31
CA ALA A 207 4.66 -24.42 -1.87
C ALA A 207 4.00 -23.66 -3.03
N TRP A 208 4.78 -23.00 -3.89
CA TRP A 208 4.27 -22.30 -5.07
C TRP A 208 3.52 -23.25 -6.03
N ASN A 209 4.06 -24.44 -6.25
CA ASN A 209 3.41 -25.49 -7.06
C ASN A 209 2.13 -26.01 -6.38
N ASN A 210 2.21 -26.34 -5.10
CA ASN A 210 1.07 -26.90 -4.34
C ASN A 210 -0.12 -25.94 -4.27
N TYR A 211 0.13 -24.65 -4.15
CA TYR A 211 -0.92 -23.64 -4.15
C TYR A 211 -1.33 -23.19 -5.57
N GLY A 212 -0.63 -23.65 -6.62
CA GLY A 212 -0.97 -23.35 -8.02
C GLY A 212 -0.69 -21.91 -8.45
N LEU A 213 0.30 -21.23 -7.84
CA LEU A 213 0.61 -19.84 -8.15
C LEU A 213 1.06 -19.64 -9.60
N PHE A 214 1.79 -20.60 -10.17
CA PHE A 214 2.24 -20.52 -11.56
C PHE A 214 1.10 -20.59 -12.60
N GLY A 215 -0.13 -20.91 -12.19
CA GLY A 215 -1.31 -20.80 -13.06
C GLY A 215 -1.92 -19.39 -13.12
N LEU A 216 -1.41 -18.44 -12.34
CA LEU A 216 -1.95 -17.08 -12.27
C LEU A 216 -1.44 -16.21 -13.42
N LYS A 217 -2.26 -15.23 -13.79
CA LYS A 217 -1.93 -14.18 -14.76
C LYS A 217 -2.33 -12.84 -14.20
N CYS A 218 -1.60 -11.80 -14.56
CA CYS A 218 -1.90 -10.44 -14.13
C CYS A 218 -1.80 -9.47 -15.31
N LYS A 219 -2.69 -8.50 -15.34
CA LYS A 219 -2.70 -7.45 -16.35
C LYS A 219 -2.96 -6.10 -15.71
N ASN A 220 -2.13 -5.12 -16.02
CA ASN A 220 -2.34 -3.74 -15.68
C ASN A 220 -2.53 -2.92 -16.95
N THR A 221 -3.67 -2.26 -17.10
CA THR A 221 -4.05 -1.52 -18.31
C THR A 221 -3.79 -0.02 -18.22
N GLU A 222 -3.37 0.46 -17.05
CA GLU A 222 -3.03 1.86 -16.81
C GLU A 222 -1.96 1.98 -15.72
N PRO A 223 -1.03 2.93 -15.83
CA PRO A 223 -0.02 3.14 -14.79
C PRO A 223 -0.66 3.38 -13.43
N THR A 224 -0.12 2.76 -12.40
CA THR A 224 -0.60 2.92 -11.02
C THR A 224 0.58 3.05 -10.05
N ILE A 225 0.32 3.52 -8.84
CA ILE A 225 1.32 3.69 -7.78
C ILE A 225 0.90 2.85 -6.57
N ARG A 226 1.89 2.26 -5.89
CA ARG A 226 1.68 1.58 -4.60
C ARG A 226 2.79 1.93 -3.62
N ALA A 227 2.39 2.04 -2.36
CA ALA A 227 3.28 2.28 -1.24
C ALA A 227 3.77 0.96 -0.64
N TYR A 228 5.03 0.97 -0.22
CA TYR A 228 5.66 -0.11 0.54
C TYR A 228 6.57 0.48 1.60
N SER A 229 6.40 0.05 2.85
CA SER A 229 7.26 0.47 3.96
C SER A 229 8.69 0.00 3.75
N MET A 230 9.64 0.88 4.01
CA MET A 230 11.06 0.57 3.84
C MET A 230 11.56 -0.30 4.99
N ALA A 231 12.32 -1.34 4.65
CA ALA A 231 12.94 -2.25 5.61
C ALA A 231 14.36 -1.83 5.98
N ASN A 232 15.01 -1.00 5.15
CA ASN A 232 16.30 -0.41 5.49
C ASN A 232 16.13 0.80 6.41
N TYR A 233 17.16 1.09 7.19
CA TYR A 233 17.28 2.33 7.96
C TYR A 233 18.34 3.24 7.33
N PRO A 234 18.39 4.55 7.64
CA PRO A 234 19.24 5.52 6.91
C PRO A 234 20.73 5.14 6.80
N ALA A 235 21.29 4.51 7.82
CA ALA A 235 22.70 4.12 7.81
C ALA A 235 23.06 2.95 6.86
N GLU A 236 22.06 2.28 6.26
CA GLU A 236 22.30 1.23 5.24
C GLU A 236 22.58 1.83 3.85
N GLY A 237 22.58 3.18 3.71
CA GLY A 237 23.05 3.89 2.53
C GLY A 237 21.97 4.13 1.47
N ASP A 238 22.44 4.50 0.26
CA ASP A 238 21.61 5.00 -0.85
C ASP A 238 20.86 3.89 -1.58
N ARG A 239 19.97 3.24 -0.84
CA ARG A 239 19.11 2.15 -1.32
C ARG A 239 17.72 2.22 -0.73
N ILE A 240 16.77 1.62 -1.42
CA ILE A 240 15.43 1.33 -0.91
C ILE A 240 15.29 -0.18 -0.82
N MET A 241 14.97 -0.68 0.35
CA MET A 241 14.76 -2.11 0.62
C MET A 241 13.33 -2.33 1.09
N LEU A 242 12.61 -3.19 0.39
CA LEU A 242 11.21 -3.51 0.65
C LEU A 242 11.04 -5.00 0.93
N THR A 243 10.10 -5.38 1.77
CA THR A 243 9.64 -6.76 1.90
C THR A 243 8.25 -6.88 1.27
N VAL A 244 8.17 -7.54 0.13
CA VAL A 244 6.98 -7.57 -0.71
C VAL A 244 6.35 -8.96 -0.72
N ARG A 245 5.16 -9.08 -0.13
CA ARG A 245 4.37 -10.30 -0.21
C ARG A 245 3.61 -10.34 -1.52
N ILE A 246 3.63 -11.50 -2.20
CA ILE A 246 2.78 -11.73 -3.36
C ILE A 246 1.30 -11.75 -2.94
N ALA A 247 0.50 -10.88 -3.53
CA ALA A 247 -0.94 -10.78 -3.27
C ALA A 247 -1.70 -11.68 -4.24
N THR A 248 -2.01 -12.90 -3.81
CA THR A 248 -2.80 -13.86 -4.60
C THR A 248 -4.30 -13.53 -4.54
N PRO A 249 -5.09 -14.00 -5.51
CA PRO A 249 -6.54 -14.04 -5.35
C PRO A 249 -6.95 -14.80 -4.09
N PRO A 250 -8.11 -14.50 -3.48
CA PRO A 250 -8.64 -15.29 -2.39
C PRO A 250 -8.86 -16.75 -2.81
N PHE A 251 -8.73 -17.68 -1.87
CA PHE A 251 -9.12 -19.07 -2.11
C PHE A 251 -10.62 -19.20 -2.25
N LYS A 252 -11.07 -20.13 -3.10
CA LYS A 252 -12.48 -20.49 -3.20
C LYS A 252 -12.98 -21.05 -1.87
N PRO A 253 -14.25 -20.78 -1.49
CA PRO A 253 -14.84 -21.39 -0.31
C PRO A 253 -14.85 -22.91 -0.41
N LYS A 254 -14.55 -23.60 0.70
CA LYS A 254 -14.68 -25.08 0.75
C LYS A 254 -16.10 -25.53 0.37
N PRO A 255 -16.27 -26.63 -0.37
CA PRO A 255 -15.28 -27.67 -0.71
C PRO A 255 -14.48 -27.40 -1.99
N GLN A 256 -14.62 -26.26 -2.66
CA GLN A 256 -13.91 -25.95 -3.89
C GLN A 256 -12.41 -25.75 -3.63
N VAL A 257 -11.59 -26.09 -4.63
CA VAL A 257 -10.11 -25.97 -4.56
C VAL A 257 -9.64 -24.88 -5.52
N GLY A 258 -8.54 -24.21 -5.16
CA GLY A 258 -7.88 -23.18 -5.97
C GLY A 258 -8.35 -21.76 -5.66
N PHE A 259 -7.89 -20.83 -6.48
CA PHE A 259 -8.17 -19.40 -6.32
C PHE A 259 -9.52 -19.02 -6.95
N MET A 260 -10.13 -17.96 -6.41
CA MET A 260 -11.26 -17.29 -7.05
C MET A 260 -10.81 -16.68 -8.39
N ASP A 261 -11.76 -16.53 -9.32
CA ASP A 261 -11.51 -15.91 -10.63
C ASP A 261 -11.51 -14.38 -10.52
N VAL A 262 -10.48 -13.87 -9.81
CA VAL A 262 -10.17 -12.45 -9.70
C VAL A 262 -8.68 -12.27 -9.91
N MET A 263 -8.29 -11.09 -10.38
CA MET A 263 -6.90 -10.80 -10.69
C MET A 263 -6.05 -10.72 -9.41
N PRO A 264 -4.82 -11.24 -9.40
CA PRO A 264 -3.87 -11.05 -8.31
C PRO A 264 -3.47 -9.57 -8.16
N GLY A 265 -2.78 -9.26 -7.06
CA GLY A 265 -2.34 -7.89 -6.79
C GLY A 265 -1.35 -7.38 -7.84
N ILE A 266 -1.70 -6.30 -8.52
CA ILE A 266 -0.95 -5.73 -9.64
C ILE A 266 0.50 -5.40 -9.27
N ALA A 267 0.71 -4.67 -8.18
CA ALA A 267 2.05 -4.21 -7.80
C ALA A 267 2.97 -5.36 -7.37
N SER A 268 2.49 -6.27 -6.53
CA SER A 268 3.29 -7.43 -6.13
C SER A 268 3.60 -8.34 -7.31
N SER A 269 2.64 -8.53 -8.24
CA SER A 269 2.88 -9.28 -9.48
C SER A 269 4.01 -8.66 -10.30
N TYR A 270 3.94 -7.34 -10.54
CA TYR A 270 4.99 -6.61 -11.25
C TYR A 270 6.35 -6.75 -10.56
N ILE A 271 6.43 -6.48 -9.26
CA ILE A 271 7.70 -6.59 -8.51
C ILE A 271 8.29 -7.99 -8.63
N PHE A 272 7.45 -9.04 -8.61
CA PHE A 272 7.93 -10.41 -8.71
C PHE A 272 8.52 -10.79 -10.07
N THR A 273 8.26 -10.01 -11.14
CA THR A 273 8.93 -10.22 -12.45
C THR A 273 10.29 -9.55 -12.55
N LEU A 274 10.55 -8.54 -11.71
CA LEU A 274 11.78 -7.74 -11.79
C LEU A 274 13.02 -8.56 -11.43
N LYS A 275 14.13 -8.25 -12.12
CA LYS A 275 15.42 -8.89 -11.97
C LYS A 275 16.50 -7.86 -11.70
N PRO A 276 17.64 -8.27 -11.10
CA PRO A 276 18.80 -7.39 -10.99
C PRO A 276 19.17 -6.75 -12.33
N GLY A 277 19.39 -5.44 -12.34
CA GLY A 277 19.63 -4.61 -13.52
C GLY A 277 18.41 -3.94 -14.14
N ASP A 278 17.18 -4.37 -13.80
CA ASP A 278 15.96 -3.70 -14.24
C ASP A 278 15.84 -2.30 -13.62
N LYS A 279 15.11 -1.41 -14.30
CA LYS A 279 14.84 -0.04 -13.82
C LYS A 279 13.41 0.09 -13.34
N VAL A 280 13.24 0.81 -12.23
CA VAL A 280 11.94 1.10 -11.63
C VAL A 280 11.88 2.55 -11.19
N ILE A 281 10.69 3.15 -11.29
CA ILE A 281 10.46 4.51 -10.79
C ILE A 281 9.99 4.42 -9.35
N MET A 282 10.76 5.03 -8.45
CA MET A 282 10.47 5.11 -7.02
C MET A 282 10.38 6.57 -6.59
N SER A 283 9.54 6.86 -5.62
CA SER A 283 9.48 8.18 -4.97
C SER A 283 9.39 8.04 -3.45
N GLY A 284 9.83 9.08 -2.75
CA GLY A 284 9.82 9.10 -1.28
C GLY A 284 10.69 10.22 -0.68
N PRO A 285 10.81 10.22 0.65
CA PRO A 285 10.13 9.36 1.62
C PRO A 285 8.70 9.86 1.92
N TYR A 286 7.86 8.97 2.48
CA TYR A 286 6.50 9.27 2.94
C TYR A 286 6.23 8.57 4.28
N GLY A 287 5.12 8.99 4.94
CA GLY A 287 4.60 8.34 6.13
C GLY A 287 5.09 8.93 7.44
N ASP A 288 4.38 8.59 8.49
CA ASP A 288 4.52 9.11 9.86
C ASP A 288 4.59 8.00 10.92
N PHE A 289 4.75 6.76 10.50
CA PHE A 289 4.91 5.61 11.40
C PHE A 289 6.34 5.54 11.96
N HIS A 290 6.66 6.47 12.86
CA HIS A 290 8.00 6.62 13.43
C HIS A 290 8.03 6.33 14.93
N PRO A 291 9.16 5.84 15.47
CA PRO A 291 9.36 5.77 16.92
C PRO A 291 9.34 7.15 17.56
N ILE A 292 8.85 7.24 18.78
CA ILE A 292 9.00 8.44 19.61
C ILE A 292 10.40 8.43 20.22
N PHE A 293 11.32 9.18 19.59
CA PHE A 293 12.76 9.10 19.88
C PHE A 293 13.15 9.66 21.25
N ASP A 294 12.45 10.67 21.75
CA ASP A 294 12.71 11.36 23.02
C ASP A 294 11.95 10.76 24.20
N SER A 295 11.12 9.76 23.98
CA SER A 295 10.45 9.00 25.03
C SER A 295 11.41 8.06 25.77
N LYS A 296 11.08 7.75 27.01
CA LYS A 296 11.76 6.75 27.87
C LYS A 296 10.85 5.57 28.21
N ALA A 297 9.62 5.58 27.71
CA ALA A 297 8.70 4.48 27.89
C ALA A 297 9.27 3.20 27.25
N GLU A 298 8.92 2.05 27.78
CA GLU A 298 9.22 0.78 27.15
C GLU A 298 8.65 0.71 25.75
N MET A 299 9.36 0.07 24.82
CA MET A 299 8.92 -0.10 23.43
C MET A 299 8.60 -1.56 23.15
N MET A 300 7.46 -1.80 22.52
CA MET A 300 7.10 -3.12 22.05
C MET A 300 6.75 -3.09 20.57
N TRP A 301 7.59 -3.70 19.73
CA TRP A 301 7.27 -3.95 18.33
C TRP A 301 6.54 -5.29 18.20
N ILE A 302 5.50 -5.31 17.37
CA ILE A 302 4.67 -6.50 17.13
C ILE A 302 4.52 -6.68 15.62
N GLY A 303 5.14 -7.72 15.08
CA GLY A 303 5.24 -7.93 13.64
C GLY A 303 4.74 -9.28 13.14
N GLY A 304 4.42 -9.34 11.84
CA GLY A 304 4.11 -10.59 11.15
C GLY A 304 4.20 -10.46 9.63
N GLY A 305 4.80 -11.44 8.97
CA GLY A 305 4.97 -11.43 7.52
C GLY A 305 5.71 -10.19 7.02
N ALA A 306 5.22 -9.56 5.96
CA ALA A 306 5.84 -8.36 5.37
C ALA A 306 5.84 -7.13 6.29
N GLY A 307 5.06 -7.12 7.38
CA GLY A 307 5.11 -6.10 8.42
C GLY A 307 6.46 -6.02 9.15
N MET A 308 7.34 -6.96 8.90
CA MET A 308 8.76 -6.90 9.28
C MET A 308 9.45 -5.62 8.78
N ALA A 309 9.10 -5.10 7.61
CA ALA A 309 9.81 -4.00 6.95
C ALA A 309 9.98 -2.76 7.84
N PRO A 310 8.91 -2.03 8.22
CA PRO A 310 9.06 -0.80 9.00
C PRO A 310 9.61 -1.07 10.39
N LEU A 311 9.27 -2.23 10.98
CA LEU A 311 9.73 -2.59 12.32
C LEU A 311 11.24 -2.86 12.34
N ARG A 312 11.78 -3.58 11.33
CA ARG A 312 13.22 -3.76 11.17
C ARG A 312 13.94 -2.42 11.06
N ALA A 313 13.44 -1.53 10.21
CA ALA A 313 14.03 -0.21 10.03
C ALA A 313 14.09 0.57 11.35
N GLN A 314 13.02 0.56 12.13
CA GLN A 314 12.95 1.23 13.43
C GLN A 314 13.92 0.59 14.44
N ILE A 315 13.87 -0.73 14.61
CA ILE A 315 14.73 -1.48 15.56
C ILE A 315 16.20 -1.27 15.24
N MET A 316 16.60 -1.42 13.96
CA MET A 316 17.99 -1.22 13.54
C MET A 316 18.46 0.21 13.78
N HIS A 317 17.61 1.20 13.56
CA HIS A 317 17.96 2.59 13.83
C HIS A 317 18.11 2.86 15.33
N MET A 318 17.17 2.40 16.17
CA MET A 318 17.24 2.57 17.61
C MET A 318 18.48 1.93 18.20
N THR A 319 18.87 0.75 17.72
CA THR A 319 20.03 0.01 18.23
C THR A 319 21.33 0.47 17.56
N LYS A 320 21.45 0.37 16.24
CA LYS A 320 22.73 0.57 15.51
C LYS A 320 23.09 2.03 15.26
N THR A 321 22.13 2.96 15.23
CA THR A 321 22.40 4.38 15.02
C THR A 321 22.33 5.17 16.31
N LEU A 322 21.27 5.01 17.07
CA LEU A 322 21.06 5.77 18.32
C LEU A 322 21.69 5.12 19.54
N HIS A 323 22.06 3.83 19.45
CA HIS A 323 22.60 3.05 20.55
C HIS A 323 21.77 3.16 21.84
N THR A 324 20.45 3.04 21.68
CA THR A 324 19.46 3.19 22.76
C THR A 324 19.67 2.11 23.83
N THR A 325 19.98 2.54 25.06
CA THR A 325 20.24 1.64 26.20
C THR A 325 19.46 2.04 27.47
N ASP A 326 18.67 3.09 27.39
CA ASP A 326 18.00 3.74 28.51
C ASP A 326 16.49 3.47 28.58
N ARG A 327 16.03 2.49 27.81
CA ARG A 327 14.66 1.97 27.81
C ARG A 327 14.66 0.49 27.40
N GLU A 328 13.68 -0.28 27.90
CA GLU A 328 13.46 -1.67 27.48
C GLU A 328 12.82 -1.71 26.09
N MET A 329 13.24 -2.66 25.29
CA MET A 329 12.83 -2.83 23.88
C MET A 329 12.49 -4.29 23.60
N HIS A 330 11.25 -4.59 23.28
CA HIS A 330 10.77 -5.93 22.98
C HIS A 330 10.29 -6.03 21.54
N TYR A 331 10.70 -7.07 20.83
CA TYR A 331 10.19 -7.36 19.49
C TYR A 331 9.54 -8.74 19.46
N PHE A 332 8.23 -8.78 19.29
CA PHE A 332 7.46 -9.99 19.10
C PHE A 332 7.14 -10.19 17.61
N TYR A 333 7.63 -11.29 17.05
CA TYR A 333 7.37 -11.62 15.64
C TYR A 333 6.59 -12.92 15.53
N GLY A 334 5.42 -12.85 14.83
CA GLY A 334 4.56 -14.00 14.59
C GLY A 334 4.75 -14.58 13.19
N ALA A 335 4.99 -15.88 13.09
CA ALA A 335 5.08 -16.61 11.84
C ALA A 335 4.37 -17.98 11.92
N ARG A 336 4.17 -18.63 10.79
CA ARG A 336 3.55 -19.97 10.74
C ARG A 336 4.56 -21.09 11.00
N ALA A 337 5.77 -20.91 10.50
CA ALA A 337 6.85 -21.87 10.56
C ALA A 337 8.19 -21.15 10.41
N LEU A 338 9.30 -21.83 10.69
CA LEU A 338 10.65 -21.25 10.63
C LEU A 338 10.99 -20.70 9.23
N ASN A 339 10.57 -21.36 8.16
CA ASN A 339 10.80 -20.88 6.78
C ASN A 339 10.02 -19.62 6.39
N GLU A 340 9.16 -19.12 7.26
CA GLU A 340 8.50 -17.81 7.10
C GLU A 340 9.18 -16.71 7.94
N VAL A 341 10.25 -17.05 8.67
CA VAL A 341 11.01 -16.11 9.51
C VAL A 341 12.27 -15.68 8.77
N PHE A 342 12.39 -14.41 8.48
CA PHE A 342 13.56 -13.80 7.82
C PHE A 342 14.18 -12.73 8.73
N TYR A 343 15.45 -12.41 8.51
CA TYR A 343 16.29 -11.56 9.37
C TYR A 343 16.44 -12.09 10.82
N LEU A 344 16.20 -13.38 11.04
CA LEU A 344 16.30 -13.99 12.38
C LEU A 344 17.67 -13.74 13.02
N GLU A 345 18.75 -13.94 12.25
CA GLU A 345 20.12 -13.75 12.74
C GLU A 345 20.39 -12.30 13.14
N ASP A 346 19.82 -11.33 12.41
CA ASP A 346 19.97 -9.90 12.75
C ASP A 346 19.43 -9.64 14.15
N PHE A 347 18.23 -10.11 14.47
CA PHE A 347 17.60 -9.87 15.76
C PHE A 347 18.25 -10.67 16.90
N LEU A 348 18.65 -11.90 16.64
CA LEU A 348 19.42 -12.70 17.63
C LEU A 348 20.80 -12.10 17.93
N ASN A 349 21.42 -11.44 16.97
CA ASN A 349 22.67 -10.72 17.19
C ASN A 349 22.44 -9.42 17.95
N LEU A 350 21.36 -8.69 17.67
CA LEU A 350 20.98 -7.52 18.45
C LEU A 350 20.73 -7.86 19.91
N GLU A 351 20.02 -8.94 20.21
CA GLU A 351 19.76 -9.40 21.58
C GLU A 351 21.05 -9.71 22.35
N LYS A 352 22.10 -10.22 21.67
CA LYS A 352 23.41 -10.43 22.28
C LYS A 352 24.18 -9.14 22.53
N GLU A 353 24.03 -8.16 21.66
CA GLU A 353 24.77 -6.90 21.69
C GLU A 353 24.13 -5.85 22.60
N TYR A 354 22.79 -5.83 22.69
CA TYR A 354 22.00 -4.88 23.47
C TYR A 354 21.21 -5.60 24.57
N PRO A 355 21.66 -5.55 25.83
CA PRO A 355 21.02 -6.27 26.97
C PRO A 355 19.56 -5.83 27.22
N ASN A 356 19.18 -4.65 26.76
CA ASN A 356 17.83 -4.08 26.85
C ASN A 356 16.98 -4.34 25.61
N PHE A 357 17.43 -5.17 24.67
CA PHE A 357 16.66 -5.60 23.49
C PHE A 357 16.36 -7.09 23.57
N HIS A 358 15.10 -7.46 23.43
CA HIS A 358 14.60 -8.83 23.57
C HIS A 358 13.80 -9.24 22.34
N PHE A 359 14.23 -10.33 21.69
CA PHE A 359 13.54 -10.87 20.53
C PHE A 359 12.70 -12.10 20.91
N HIS A 360 11.42 -12.07 20.58
CA HIS A 360 10.45 -13.12 20.88
C HIS A 360 9.83 -13.66 19.60
N LEU A 361 10.14 -14.91 19.25
CA LEU A 361 9.55 -15.58 18.10
C LEU A 361 8.32 -16.39 18.54
N ALA A 362 7.18 -16.11 17.92
CA ALA A 362 5.94 -16.89 18.04
C ALA A 362 5.70 -17.69 16.76
N LEU A 363 5.58 -19.00 16.84
CA LEU A 363 5.15 -19.86 15.75
C LEU A 363 3.74 -20.41 16.04
N ASP A 364 2.84 -20.42 15.05
CA ASP A 364 1.43 -20.76 15.26
C ASP A 364 1.21 -22.17 15.83
N ARG A 365 2.23 -23.04 15.72
CA ARG A 365 2.27 -24.41 16.23
C ARG A 365 3.71 -24.87 16.47
N PRO A 366 3.94 -25.98 17.16
CA PRO A 366 5.26 -26.61 17.23
C PRO A 366 5.85 -26.85 15.85
N ASP A 367 7.11 -26.49 15.65
CA ASP A 367 7.82 -26.58 14.36
C ASP A 367 9.07 -27.46 14.50
N PRO A 368 9.03 -28.71 13.95
CA PRO A 368 10.17 -29.61 14.01
C PRO A 368 11.45 -29.07 13.33
N ALA A 369 11.32 -28.19 12.34
CA ALA A 369 12.47 -27.56 11.69
C ALA A 369 13.13 -26.53 12.61
N ALA A 370 12.34 -25.77 13.34
CA ALA A 370 12.86 -24.85 14.37
C ALA A 370 13.53 -25.61 15.53
N ASP A 371 12.92 -26.70 15.98
CA ASP A 371 13.49 -27.55 17.03
C ASP A 371 14.83 -28.16 16.58
N ALA A 372 14.90 -28.68 15.35
CA ALA A 372 16.12 -29.25 14.78
C ALA A 372 17.24 -28.21 14.58
N ALA A 373 16.86 -26.97 14.26
CA ALA A 373 17.79 -25.84 14.12
C ALA A 373 18.19 -25.20 15.46
N GLY A 374 17.60 -25.64 16.59
CA GLY A 374 17.85 -25.07 17.89
C GLY A 374 17.36 -23.63 18.06
N VAL A 375 16.39 -23.22 17.24
CA VAL A 375 15.79 -21.88 17.32
C VAL A 375 14.79 -21.81 18.45
N LYS A 376 14.97 -20.85 19.36
CA LYS A 376 14.05 -20.63 20.47
C LYS A 376 12.77 -19.93 19.95
N TYR A 377 11.61 -20.49 20.24
CA TYR A 377 10.31 -19.90 19.92
C TYR A 377 9.26 -20.32 20.96
N THR A 378 8.11 -19.64 20.95
CA THR A 378 6.94 -20.00 21.74
C THR A 378 5.80 -20.40 20.81
N PRO A 379 5.21 -21.59 20.95
CA PRO A 379 4.06 -21.99 20.14
C PRO A 379 2.82 -21.17 20.49
N GLY A 380 2.10 -20.68 19.46
CA GLY A 380 0.87 -19.91 19.62
C GLY A 380 0.82 -18.70 18.72
N PHE A 381 -0.36 -18.05 18.65
CA PHE A 381 -0.49 -16.78 17.94
C PHE A 381 0.21 -15.66 18.72
N VAL A 382 0.82 -14.73 18.01
CA VAL A 382 1.66 -13.69 18.61
C VAL A 382 0.98 -12.91 19.74
N HIS A 383 -0.30 -12.55 19.63
CA HIS A 383 -1.04 -11.85 20.69
C HIS A 383 -1.19 -12.70 21.97
N GLN A 384 -1.37 -14.02 21.83
CA GLN A 384 -1.43 -14.94 22.98
C GLN A 384 -0.06 -15.09 23.62
N VAL A 385 0.99 -15.21 22.81
CA VAL A 385 2.37 -15.30 23.31
C VAL A 385 2.74 -14.02 24.05
N ILE A 386 2.46 -12.83 23.51
CA ILE A 386 2.69 -11.55 24.19
C ILE A 386 2.00 -11.53 25.56
N TYR A 387 0.71 -11.86 25.59
CA TYR A 387 -0.06 -11.85 26.82
C TYR A 387 0.50 -12.84 27.86
N GLU A 388 0.62 -14.12 27.50
CA GLU A 388 0.98 -15.18 28.45
C GLU A 388 2.45 -15.10 28.91
N THR A 389 3.36 -14.63 28.06
CA THR A 389 4.80 -14.61 28.37
C THR A 389 5.28 -13.28 28.94
N TYR A 390 4.54 -12.19 28.73
CA TYR A 390 5.00 -10.87 29.13
C TYR A 390 3.91 -10.02 29.80
N LEU A 391 2.87 -9.59 29.09
CA LEU A 391 1.93 -8.57 29.58
C LEU A 391 1.06 -9.02 30.76
N LYS A 392 0.77 -10.32 30.90
CA LYS A 392 -0.04 -10.86 31.98
C LYS A 392 0.51 -10.54 33.40
N ASN A 393 1.82 -10.40 33.51
CA ASN A 393 2.51 -10.12 34.77
C ASN A 393 3.24 -8.78 34.74
N HIS A 394 2.99 -7.94 33.73
CA HIS A 394 3.56 -6.61 33.65
C HIS A 394 2.79 -5.64 34.54
N ASP A 395 3.51 -4.82 35.31
CA ASP A 395 2.90 -3.93 36.31
C ASP A 395 2.09 -2.80 35.69
N ALA A 396 2.50 -2.28 34.52
CA ALA A 396 1.87 -1.15 33.84
C ALA A 396 1.90 -1.31 32.30
N PRO A 397 1.11 -2.24 31.71
CA PRO A 397 1.07 -2.42 30.24
C PRO A 397 0.58 -1.18 29.50
N GLU A 398 -0.17 -0.30 30.16
CA GLU A 398 -0.66 0.98 29.61
C GLU A 398 0.45 2.01 29.39
N ASP A 399 1.60 1.87 30.03
CA ASP A 399 2.74 2.79 29.89
C ASP A 399 3.73 2.39 28.78
N ILE A 400 3.47 1.27 28.08
CA ILE A 400 4.29 0.79 26.97
C ILE A 400 3.86 1.49 25.66
N GLU A 401 4.84 1.84 24.83
CA GLU A 401 4.61 2.29 23.44
C GLU A 401 4.61 1.08 22.49
N TYR A 402 3.48 0.83 21.86
CA TYR A 402 3.29 -0.31 20.95
C TYR A 402 3.42 0.12 19.50
N TYR A 403 4.28 -0.56 18.74
CA TYR A 403 4.48 -0.33 17.30
C TYR A 403 4.12 -1.61 16.54
N MET A 404 3.09 -1.55 15.72
CA MET A 404 2.50 -2.76 15.15
C MET A 404 2.44 -2.69 13.62
N CYS A 405 2.86 -3.77 12.95
CA CYS A 405 2.71 -3.92 11.51
C CYS A 405 2.58 -5.39 11.12
N GLY A 406 1.52 -5.72 10.36
CA GLY A 406 1.31 -7.09 9.91
C GLY A 406 -0.09 -7.35 9.36
N PRO A 407 -0.49 -8.62 9.21
CA PRO A 407 -1.80 -8.98 8.67
C PRO A 407 -2.96 -8.45 9.52
N GLY A 408 -4.03 -7.94 8.88
CA GLY A 408 -5.19 -7.36 9.56
C GLY A 408 -5.81 -8.23 10.67
N PRO A 409 -5.96 -9.55 10.51
CA PRO A 409 -6.42 -10.42 11.61
C PRO A 409 -5.48 -10.44 12.83
N MET A 410 -4.17 -10.33 12.61
CA MET A 410 -3.18 -10.20 13.70
C MET A 410 -3.36 -8.87 14.43
N SER A 411 -3.41 -7.77 13.68
CA SER A 411 -3.59 -6.42 14.25
C SER A 411 -4.83 -6.35 15.11
N LYS A 412 -5.99 -6.82 14.61
CA LYS A 412 -7.24 -6.86 15.39
C LYS A 412 -7.15 -7.68 16.68
N ALA A 413 -6.45 -8.82 16.63
CA ALA A 413 -6.29 -9.66 17.80
C ALA A 413 -5.38 -9.01 18.86
N VAL A 414 -4.32 -8.32 18.42
CA VAL A 414 -3.44 -7.54 19.30
C VAL A 414 -4.18 -6.34 19.89
N GLU A 415 -4.88 -5.56 19.07
CA GLU A 415 -5.70 -4.42 19.54
C GLU A 415 -6.70 -4.85 20.61
N GLY A 416 -7.45 -5.93 20.35
CA GLY A 416 -8.42 -6.45 21.34
C GLY A 416 -7.77 -6.94 22.64
N MET A 417 -6.56 -7.49 22.58
CA MET A 417 -5.79 -7.85 23.75
C MET A 417 -5.34 -6.61 24.53
N LEU A 418 -4.76 -5.60 23.85
CA LEU A 418 -4.30 -4.35 24.47
C LEU A 418 -5.45 -3.53 25.09
N ASP A 419 -6.60 -3.46 24.39
CA ASP A 419 -7.81 -2.84 24.92
C ASP A 419 -8.27 -3.50 26.22
N SER A 420 -8.22 -4.84 26.30
CA SER A 420 -8.56 -5.59 27.52
C SER A 420 -7.61 -5.34 28.70
N LEU A 421 -6.42 -4.82 28.43
CA LEU A 421 -5.42 -4.40 29.42
C LEU A 421 -5.47 -2.92 29.76
N GLY A 422 -6.41 -2.16 29.15
CA GLY A 422 -6.59 -0.74 29.42
C GLY A 422 -5.60 0.18 28.70
N VAL A 423 -4.90 -0.32 27.66
CA VAL A 423 -3.96 0.48 26.88
C VAL A 423 -4.71 1.54 26.08
N ASP A 424 -4.29 2.80 26.22
CA ASP A 424 -4.88 3.90 25.45
C ASP A 424 -4.53 3.77 23.95
N PRO A 425 -5.50 3.96 23.04
CA PRO A 425 -5.23 3.91 21.60
C PRO A 425 -4.12 4.86 21.12
N SER A 426 -3.85 5.95 21.84
CA SER A 426 -2.74 6.86 21.52
C SER A 426 -1.35 6.28 21.76
N SER A 427 -1.24 5.22 22.57
CA SER A 427 0.01 4.47 22.80
C SER A 427 0.22 3.36 21.74
N ILE A 428 -0.75 3.16 20.85
CA ILE A 428 -0.68 2.12 19.82
C ILE A 428 -0.45 2.77 18.45
N HIS A 429 0.75 2.59 17.94
CA HIS A 429 1.17 3.07 16.61
C HIS A 429 1.14 1.92 15.63
N TYR A 430 0.54 2.10 14.47
CA TYR A 430 0.48 1.03 13.46
C TYR A 430 0.59 1.55 12.04
N ASP A 431 1.25 0.76 11.21
CA ASP A 431 1.26 0.92 9.77
C ASP A 431 0.25 -0.07 9.16
N ASN A 432 -0.81 0.47 8.57
CA ASN A 432 -1.90 -0.34 8.05
C ASN A 432 -1.74 -0.53 6.54
N PHE A 433 -1.51 -1.75 6.12
CA PHE A 433 -1.39 -2.10 4.70
C PHE A 433 -2.73 -2.22 3.94
N GLY A 434 -3.84 -1.75 4.50
CA GLY A 434 -5.14 -1.65 3.81
C GLY A 434 -5.92 -2.95 3.73
#